data_776eb6389ba63547ba61e9850b894574
#
_entry.id   776eb6389ba63547ba61e9850b894574
#
_cell.length_a   1.000
_cell.length_b   1.000
_cell.length_c   1.000
_cell.angle_alpha   90.00
_cell.angle_beta   90.00
_cell.angle_gamma   90.00
#
_symmetry.space_group_name_H-M   'P 1'
#
loop_
_entity.id
_entity.type
_entity.pdbx_description
1 polymer ?
#
loop_
_entity_poly.entity_id
_entity_poly.type
_entity_poly.pdbx_seq_one_letter_code
_entity_poly.pdbx_strand_id
1 'polypeptide(L)'
;MGFSLASSGDGLLLGATPLLAVLVDPHPVAVSAVAAADSIPWLLMALPAGAFADRFERGPLMGLANVLRAAAMLLAALLIASGHMRLWILIIVVLVNSAGRAVYYSSYQAMVPSLVEPDALEHANGLLAGTEATTEHLAGPIAGTALFAVAPSVPFYADAVAMLTSTIPLTGFRAKVREQPETPRTSMWEGVKLLFADRRLRVLVLIVSSLAGLQGMETGVLVLLATTLWGVHTGAYGIFLAVGAVGNLVGSVVTERFVGRFGSASTLIGSAVVSGVAYLVMAAAHGWQLAAPAYLVLGIAVGLGSVVAISLRQRLTPPELMGRVGGAWRGLVWGAAPVGALFAGSLAALGGLRLPILLAGVLQILVAAALAHPLFRSIREGAQRAA
;
A
#
# COMPACT_ATOMS: atom_id res chain seq x y z
N MET A 1 -19.82 9.77 -0.54
CA MET A 1 -19.32 11.16 -0.29
C MET A 1 -18.22 11.19 0.77
N GLY A 2 -18.45 10.82 2.04
CA GLY A 2 -17.40 10.86 3.06
C GLY A 2 -16.13 10.07 2.71
N PHE A 3 -16.27 8.87 2.18
CA PHE A 3 -15.15 8.05 1.72
C PHE A 3 -14.37 8.72 0.58
N SER A 4 -15.06 9.27 -0.42
CA SER A 4 -14.39 9.93 -1.55
C SER A 4 -13.57 11.15 -1.11
N LEU A 5 -14.07 11.92 -0.13
CA LEU A 5 -13.35 13.07 0.44
C LEU A 5 -12.11 12.62 1.21
N ALA A 6 -12.22 11.60 2.07
CA ALA A 6 -11.09 11.05 2.80
C ALA A 6 -10.03 10.46 1.85
N SER A 7 -10.46 9.67 0.87
CA SER A 7 -9.57 9.09 -0.15
C SER A 7 -8.88 10.15 -1.02
N SER A 8 -9.57 11.28 -1.31
CA SER A 8 -8.95 12.40 -2.04
C SER A 8 -7.85 13.06 -1.21
N GLY A 9 -8.08 13.28 0.10
CA GLY A 9 -7.05 13.79 1.01
C GLY A 9 -5.84 12.85 1.09
N ASP A 10 -6.08 11.55 1.28
CA ASP A 10 -5.01 10.53 1.26
C ASP A 10 -4.17 10.59 -0.01
N GLY A 11 -4.83 10.77 -1.16
CA GLY A 11 -4.15 10.92 -2.45
C GLY A 11 -3.28 12.18 -2.54
N LEU A 12 -3.73 13.33 -2.00
CA LEU A 12 -2.89 14.53 -1.94
C LEU A 12 -1.59 14.27 -1.18
N LEU A 13 -1.69 13.58 -0.05
CA LEU A 13 -0.53 13.26 0.79
C LEU A 13 0.40 12.23 0.14
N LEU A 14 -0.13 11.29 -0.62
CA LEU A 14 0.69 10.31 -1.35
C LEU A 14 1.70 10.99 -2.29
N GLY A 15 1.31 12.12 -2.89
CA GLY A 15 2.22 12.95 -3.70
C GLY A 15 3.08 13.91 -2.88
N ALA A 16 2.48 14.59 -1.88
CA ALA A 16 3.12 15.69 -1.18
C ALA A 16 4.06 15.27 -0.04
N THR A 17 3.75 14.20 0.70
CA THR A 17 4.55 13.78 1.87
C THR A 17 5.99 13.39 1.52
N PRO A 18 6.27 12.60 0.45
CA PRO A 18 7.63 12.31 0.04
C PRO A 18 8.43 13.56 -0.35
N LEU A 19 7.79 14.52 -1.03
CA LEU A 19 8.42 15.80 -1.39
C LEU A 19 8.72 16.65 -0.15
N LEU A 20 7.83 16.66 0.83
CA LEU A 20 8.08 17.34 2.09
C LEU A 20 9.24 16.70 2.85
N ALA A 21 9.35 15.36 2.85
CA ALA A 21 10.49 14.67 3.46
C ALA A 21 11.83 15.14 2.86
N VAL A 22 11.91 15.24 1.52
CA VAL A 22 13.10 15.75 0.82
C VAL A 22 13.36 17.22 1.13
N LEU A 23 12.31 18.03 1.26
CA LEU A 23 12.44 19.47 1.60
C LEU A 23 12.96 19.67 3.02
N VAL A 24 12.53 18.84 3.98
CA VAL A 24 12.93 18.93 5.40
C VAL A 24 14.33 18.37 5.62
N ASP A 25 14.63 17.22 5.03
CA ASP A 25 15.96 16.59 5.08
C ASP A 25 16.15 15.68 3.85
N PRO A 26 16.98 16.09 2.87
CA PRO A 26 17.22 15.33 1.65
C PRO A 26 18.08 14.07 1.84
N HIS A 27 18.54 13.78 3.08
CA HIS A 27 19.34 12.60 3.34
C HIS A 27 18.50 11.33 3.11
N PRO A 28 19.01 10.31 2.38
CA PRO A 28 18.22 9.12 2.02
C PRO A 28 17.62 8.38 3.23
N VAL A 29 18.34 8.32 4.37
CA VAL A 29 17.83 7.71 5.59
C VAL A 29 16.64 8.46 6.17
N ALA A 30 16.65 9.80 6.09
CA ALA A 30 15.55 10.64 6.57
C ALA A 30 14.28 10.42 5.73
N VAL A 31 14.42 10.47 4.40
CA VAL A 31 13.31 10.26 3.46
C VAL A 31 12.72 8.86 3.61
N SER A 32 13.56 7.83 3.69
CA SER A 32 13.12 6.45 3.87
C SER A 32 12.48 6.19 5.24
N ALA A 33 12.92 6.90 6.28
CA ALA A 33 12.28 6.83 7.61
C ALA A 33 10.84 7.38 7.58
N VAL A 34 10.58 8.44 6.81
CA VAL A 34 9.21 8.97 6.61
C VAL A 34 8.36 7.95 5.84
N ALA A 35 8.89 7.32 4.78
CA ALA A 35 8.19 6.27 4.05
C ALA A 35 7.89 5.03 4.91
N ALA A 36 8.84 4.64 5.77
CA ALA A 36 8.62 3.57 6.74
C ALA A 36 7.56 3.94 7.78
N ALA A 37 7.57 5.19 8.27
CA ALA A 37 6.59 5.70 9.23
C ALA A 37 5.15 5.65 8.67
N ASP A 38 4.96 5.86 7.37
CA ASP A 38 3.65 5.70 6.73
C ASP A 38 3.18 4.23 6.72
N SER A 39 4.09 3.28 6.60
CA SER A 39 3.79 1.85 6.49
C SER A 39 3.69 1.13 7.84
N ILE A 40 4.44 1.55 8.87
CA ILE A 40 4.50 0.90 10.19
C ILE A 40 3.12 0.78 10.87
N PRO A 41 2.26 1.81 10.90
CA PRO A 41 0.96 1.69 11.54
C PRO A 41 0.06 0.64 10.92
N TRP A 42 0.15 0.38 9.63
CA TRP A 42 -0.61 -0.68 8.97
C TRP A 42 -0.25 -2.07 9.50
N LEU A 43 1.03 -2.30 9.82
CA LEU A 43 1.48 -3.51 10.48
C LEU A 43 0.96 -3.60 11.92
N LEU A 44 1.14 -2.54 12.70
CA LEU A 44 0.80 -2.52 14.12
C LEU A 44 -0.72 -2.49 14.36
N MET A 45 -1.47 -1.80 13.49
CA MET A 45 -2.93 -1.64 13.58
C MET A 45 -3.70 -2.78 12.89
N ALA A 46 -3.06 -3.69 12.17
CA ALA A 46 -3.73 -4.79 11.48
C ALA A 46 -4.64 -5.64 12.39
N LEU A 47 -4.28 -5.78 13.67
CA LEU A 47 -5.08 -6.49 14.68
C LEU A 47 -5.90 -5.54 15.58
N PRO A 48 -5.29 -4.48 16.18
CA PRO A 48 -6.04 -3.56 17.03
C PRO A 48 -7.17 -2.84 16.29
N ALA A 49 -6.97 -2.42 15.04
CA ALA A 49 -7.98 -1.70 14.27
C ALA A 49 -9.27 -2.52 14.06
N GLY A 50 -9.13 -3.83 13.79
CA GLY A 50 -10.27 -4.74 13.76
C GLY A 50 -10.98 -4.84 15.11
N ALA A 51 -10.21 -5.00 16.20
CA ALA A 51 -10.76 -5.06 17.56
C ALA A 51 -11.45 -3.75 17.99
N PHE A 52 -10.93 -2.59 17.53
CA PHE A 52 -11.60 -1.30 17.75
C PHE A 52 -12.92 -1.21 16.95
N ALA A 53 -12.90 -1.63 15.68
CA ALA A 53 -14.10 -1.64 14.83
C ALA A 53 -15.20 -2.59 15.34
N ASP A 54 -14.84 -3.61 16.12
CA ASP A 54 -15.78 -4.53 16.74
C ASP A 54 -16.29 -4.05 18.12
N ARG A 55 -15.52 -3.22 18.84
CA ARG A 55 -15.84 -2.77 20.20
C ARG A 55 -16.59 -1.45 20.23
N PHE A 56 -16.35 -0.56 19.27
CA PHE A 56 -16.90 0.79 19.25
C PHE A 56 -17.88 0.96 18.09
N GLU A 57 -18.81 1.91 18.26
CA GLU A 57 -19.67 2.33 17.16
C GLU A 57 -18.82 2.85 16.00
N ARG A 58 -18.98 2.25 14.82
CA ARG A 58 -18.10 2.47 13.66
C ARG A 58 -18.12 3.93 13.17
N GLY A 59 -19.29 4.57 13.13
CA GLY A 59 -19.43 5.96 12.69
C GLY A 59 -18.62 6.94 13.56
N PRO A 60 -18.85 6.99 14.88
CA PRO A 60 -18.07 7.83 15.81
C PRO A 60 -16.57 7.50 15.80
N LEU A 61 -16.19 6.22 15.68
CA LEU A 61 -14.77 5.80 15.61
C LEU A 61 -14.07 6.35 14.34
N MET A 62 -14.73 6.24 13.19
CA MET A 62 -14.26 6.83 11.94
C MET A 62 -14.16 8.35 12.02
N GLY A 63 -15.19 8.99 12.62
CA GLY A 63 -15.18 10.43 12.84
C GLY A 63 -14.03 10.90 13.70
N LEU A 64 -13.79 10.23 14.84
CA LEU A 64 -12.67 10.52 15.74
C LEU A 64 -11.32 10.34 15.02
N ALA A 65 -11.15 9.24 14.29
CA ALA A 65 -9.94 8.99 13.52
C ALA A 65 -9.66 10.14 12.53
N ASN A 66 -10.67 10.59 11.78
CA ASN A 66 -10.49 11.68 10.81
C ASN A 66 -10.29 13.05 11.48
N VAL A 67 -10.88 13.32 12.65
CA VAL A 67 -10.59 14.54 13.42
C VAL A 67 -9.14 14.56 13.90
N LEU A 68 -8.62 13.44 14.41
CA LEU A 68 -7.22 13.34 14.83
C LEU A 68 -6.26 13.50 13.66
N ARG A 69 -6.58 12.90 12.50
CA ARG A 69 -5.82 13.04 11.26
C ARG A 69 -5.83 14.51 10.79
N ALA A 70 -6.99 15.13 10.76
CA ALA A 70 -7.12 16.55 10.40
C ALA A 70 -6.31 17.47 11.33
N ALA A 71 -6.33 17.22 12.63
CA ALA A 71 -5.52 17.98 13.59
C ALA A 71 -4.02 17.81 13.34
N ALA A 72 -3.56 16.58 13.06
CA ALA A 72 -2.18 16.30 12.72
C ALA A 72 -1.75 17.01 11.42
N MET A 73 -2.60 16.98 10.39
CA MET A 73 -2.32 17.65 9.11
C MET A 73 -2.37 19.17 9.21
N LEU A 74 -3.28 19.71 10.00
CA LEU A 74 -3.32 21.14 10.28
C LEU A 74 -2.06 21.61 11.02
N LEU A 75 -1.63 20.84 12.03
CA LEU A 75 -0.36 21.10 12.72
C LEU A 75 0.82 21.07 11.76
N ALA A 76 0.89 20.05 10.89
CA ALA A 76 1.92 19.96 9.86
C ALA A 76 1.90 21.17 8.95
N ALA A 77 0.73 21.57 8.42
CA ALA A 77 0.58 22.70 7.53
C ALA A 77 1.04 24.03 8.18
N LEU A 78 0.69 24.27 9.45
CA LEU A 78 1.11 25.44 10.20
C LEU A 78 2.63 25.46 10.44
N LEU A 79 3.24 24.33 10.79
CA LEU A 79 4.68 24.21 11.00
C LEU A 79 5.47 24.36 9.69
N ILE A 80 4.94 23.88 8.57
CA ILE A 80 5.53 24.09 7.24
C ILE A 80 5.45 25.57 6.87
N ALA A 81 4.27 26.20 7.01
CA ALA A 81 4.07 27.59 6.66
C ALA A 81 4.94 28.57 7.50
N SER A 82 5.19 28.21 8.76
CA SER A 82 6.05 29.01 9.67
C SER A 82 7.54 28.66 9.58
N GLY A 83 7.95 27.68 8.76
CA GLY A 83 9.35 27.26 8.62
C GLY A 83 9.89 26.47 9.82
N HIS A 84 9.03 25.94 10.71
CA HIS A 84 9.43 25.21 11.91
C HIS A 84 9.26 23.69 11.78
N MET A 85 8.93 23.16 10.59
CA MET A 85 8.83 21.73 10.40
C MET A 85 10.22 21.07 10.55
N ARG A 86 10.25 19.99 11.33
CA ARG A 86 11.44 19.17 11.56
C ARG A 86 11.15 17.71 11.25
N LEU A 87 12.18 16.95 10.89
CA LEU A 87 12.05 15.54 10.51
C LEU A 87 11.32 14.69 11.57
N TRP A 88 11.66 14.80 12.84
CA TRP A 88 11.01 14.01 13.90
C TRP A 88 9.52 14.37 14.06
N ILE A 89 9.14 15.64 13.85
CA ILE A 89 7.74 16.07 13.88
C ILE A 89 7.01 15.47 12.67
N LEU A 90 7.62 15.51 11.48
CA LEU A 90 7.05 14.92 10.28
C LEU A 90 6.81 13.43 10.46
N ILE A 91 7.78 12.69 11.03
CA ILE A 91 7.63 11.26 11.33
C ILE A 91 6.43 11.03 12.26
N ILE A 92 6.29 11.80 13.35
CA ILE A 92 5.17 11.65 14.29
C ILE A 92 3.83 11.95 13.60
N VAL A 93 3.76 13.02 12.82
CA VAL A 93 2.54 13.41 12.09
C VAL A 93 2.14 12.32 11.11
N VAL A 94 3.09 11.77 10.35
CA VAL A 94 2.84 10.66 9.40
C VAL A 94 2.39 9.40 10.13
N LEU A 95 3.02 9.04 11.25
CA LEU A 95 2.59 7.91 12.09
C LEU A 95 1.15 8.07 12.59
N VAL A 96 0.79 9.25 13.09
CA VAL A 96 -0.58 9.54 13.59
C VAL A 96 -1.59 9.47 12.45
N ASN A 97 -1.27 10.08 11.30
CA ASN A 97 -2.13 10.04 10.12
C ASN A 97 -2.36 8.61 9.63
N SER A 98 -1.29 7.85 9.46
CA SER A 98 -1.37 6.48 8.95
C SER A 98 -2.07 5.53 9.95
N ALA A 99 -1.88 5.71 11.27
CA ALA A 99 -2.62 4.96 12.28
C ALA A 99 -4.13 5.27 12.22
N GLY A 100 -4.49 6.55 12.12
CA GLY A 100 -5.89 6.97 11.96
C GLY A 100 -6.51 6.42 10.66
N ARG A 101 -5.75 6.41 9.57
CA ARG A 101 -6.15 5.82 8.29
C ARG A 101 -6.42 4.33 8.41
N ALA A 102 -5.57 3.57 9.10
CA ALA A 102 -5.78 2.14 9.33
C ALA A 102 -7.05 1.85 10.13
N VAL A 103 -7.36 2.66 11.16
CA VAL A 103 -8.59 2.56 11.95
C VAL A 103 -9.82 2.91 11.10
N TYR A 104 -9.75 4.01 10.35
CA TYR A 104 -10.84 4.44 9.46
C TYR A 104 -11.16 3.36 8.42
N TYR A 105 -10.15 2.85 7.73
CA TYR A 105 -10.30 1.85 6.67
C TYR A 105 -10.86 0.52 7.18
N SER A 106 -10.39 0.05 8.34
CA SER A 106 -10.92 -1.18 8.97
C SER A 106 -12.39 -1.05 9.38
N SER A 107 -12.76 0.10 9.95
CA SER A 107 -14.13 0.40 10.36
C SER A 107 -15.06 0.54 9.15
N TYR A 108 -14.57 1.20 8.11
CA TYR A 108 -15.29 1.40 6.86
C TYR A 108 -15.57 0.07 6.15
N GLN A 109 -14.57 -0.78 5.95
CA GLN A 109 -14.76 -2.11 5.34
C GLN A 109 -15.78 -2.96 6.10
N ALA A 110 -15.76 -2.91 7.43
CA ALA A 110 -16.71 -3.62 8.26
C ALA A 110 -18.14 -3.03 8.19
N MET A 111 -18.27 -1.75 7.81
CA MET A 111 -19.55 -1.05 7.72
C MET A 111 -20.27 -1.30 6.39
N VAL A 112 -19.56 -1.44 5.27
CA VAL A 112 -20.14 -1.57 3.92
C VAL A 112 -21.22 -2.65 3.83
N PRO A 113 -21.03 -3.89 4.33
CA PRO A 113 -22.05 -4.92 4.26
C PRO A 113 -23.33 -4.61 5.05
N SER A 114 -23.29 -3.65 5.97
CA SER A 114 -24.48 -3.22 6.75
C SER A 114 -25.26 -2.08 6.08
N LEU A 115 -24.71 -1.51 5.00
CA LEU A 115 -25.29 -0.34 4.31
C LEU A 115 -26.02 -0.71 3.02
N VAL A 116 -25.72 -1.86 2.46
CA VAL A 116 -26.27 -2.29 1.16
C VAL A 116 -26.90 -3.68 1.29
N GLU A 117 -27.85 -3.97 0.42
CA GLU A 117 -28.42 -5.31 0.30
C GLU A 117 -27.34 -6.31 -0.19
N PRO A 118 -27.44 -7.61 0.15
CA PRO A 118 -26.45 -8.62 -0.23
C PRO A 118 -26.15 -8.63 -1.75
N ASP A 119 -27.17 -8.48 -2.57
CA ASP A 119 -27.04 -8.49 -4.04
C ASP A 119 -26.36 -7.23 -4.61
N ALA A 120 -26.33 -6.13 -3.84
CA ALA A 120 -25.67 -4.88 -4.23
C ALA A 120 -24.22 -4.78 -3.71
N LEU A 121 -23.76 -5.75 -2.91
CA LEU A 121 -22.46 -5.67 -2.24
C LEU A 121 -21.28 -5.64 -3.24
N GLU A 122 -21.33 -6.43 -4.29
CA GLU A 122 -20.30 -6.46 -5.33
C GLU A 122 -20.22 -5.11 -6.07
N HIS A 123 -21.37 -4.54 -6.42
CA HIS A 123 -21.45 -3.23 -7.05
C HIS A 123 -20.90 -2.13 -6.14
N ALA A 124 -21.29 -2.13 -4.86
CA ALA A 124 -20.79 -1.17 -3.88
C ALA A 124 -19.27 -1.26 -3.73
N ASN A 125 -18.72 -2.46 -3.57
CA ASN A 125 -17.28 -2.67 -3.47
C ASN A 125 -16.54 -2.23 -4.75
N GLY A 126 -17.11 -2.49 -5.92
CA GLY A 126 -16.57 -2.04 -7.20
C GLY A 126 -16.51 -0.52 -7.31
N LEU A 127 -17.59 0.17 -6.91
CA LEU A 127 -17.65 1.64 -6.90
C LEU A 127 -16.61 2.24 -5.93
N LEU A 128 -16.43 1.62 -4.77
CA LEU A 128 -15.47 2.07 -3.77
C LEU A 128 -14.03 1.87 -4.24
N ALA A 129 -13.71 0.70 -4.79
CA ALA A 129 -12.39 0.43 -5.36
C ALA A 129 -12.07 1.37 -6.54
N GLY A 130 -13.06 1.66 -7.40
CA GLY A 130 -12.92 2.63 -8.48
C GLY A 130 -12.70 4.05 -7.98
N THR A 131 -13.40 4.44 -6.90
CA THR A 131 -13.21 5.74 -6.24
C THR A 131 -11.79 5.84 -5.67
N GLU A 132 -11.35 4.84 -4.91
CA GLU A 132 -10.01 4.78 -4.32
C GLU A 132 -8.92 4.87 -5.40
N ALA A 133 -9.03 4.05 -6.45
CA ALA A 133 -8.09 4.07 -7.57
C ALA A 133 -7.99 5.46 -8.23
N THR A 134 -9.14 6.12 -8.40
CA THR A 134 -9.18 7.42 -9.07
C THR A 134 -8.70 8.55 -8.14
N THR A 135 -9.22 8.61 -6.91
CA THR A 135 -8.96 9.74 -6.01
C THR A 135 -7.63 9.60 -5.27
N GLU A 136 -7.27 8.40 -4.84
CA GLU A 136 -6.06 8.18 -4.05
C GLU A 136 -4.82 7.93 -4.91
N HIS A 137 -4.96 7.14 -5.99
CA HIS A 137 -3.77 6.71 -6.74
C HIS A 137 -3.55 7.45 -8.07
N LEU A 138 -4.56 8.11 -8.63
CA LEU A 138 -4.42 8.85 -9.90
C LEU A 138 -4.52 10.36 -9.68
N ALA A 139 -5.71 10.89 -9.40
CA ALA A 139 -5.94 12.33 -9.33
C ALA A 139 -5.28 12.98 -8.11
N GLY A 140 -5.30 12.30 -6.97
CA GLY A 140 -4.78 12.80 -5.72
C GLY A 140 -3.30 13.13 -5.76
N PRO A 141 -2.39 12.22 -6.16
CA PRO A 141 -0.96 12.52 -6.25
C PRO A 141 -0.64 13.65 -7.23
N ILE A 142 -1.35 13.72 -8.36
CA ILE A 142 -1.18 14.81 -9.33
C ILE A 142 -1.57 16.14 -8.70
N ALA A 143 -2.74 16.21 -8.07
CA ALA A 143 -3.20 17.41 -7.39
C ALA A 143 -2.30 17.78 -6.19
N GLY A 144 -1.90 16.78 -5.39
CA GLY A 144 -1.03 16.97 -4.23
C GLY A 144 0.30 17.59 -4.58
N THR A 145 0.97 17.10 -5.64
CA THR A 145 2.25 17.66 -6.09
C THR A 145 2.10 19.01 -6.77
N ALA A 146 1.02 19.23 -7.50
CA ALA A 146 0.71 20.54 -8.08
C ALA A 146 0.47 21.60 -6.98
N LEU A 147 -0.31 21.28 -5.96
CA LEU A 147 -0.53 22.14 -4.79
C LEU A 147 0.77 22.36 -4.01
N PHE A 148 1.58 21.33 -3.84
CA PHE A 148 2.89 21.43 -3.19
C PHE A 148 3.84 22.39 -3.93
N ALA A 149 3.79 22.38 -5.26
CA ALA A 149 4.59 23.31 -6.08
C ALA A 149 4.14 24.78 -5.93
N VAL A 150 2.87 25.03 -5.59
CA VAL A 150 2.38 26.38 -5.27
C VAL A 150 2.90 26.83 -3.91
N ALA A 151 2.67 26.01 -2.87
CA ALA A 151 3.28 26.16 -1.55
C ALA A 151 3.26 24.81 -0.81
N PRO A 152 4.37 24.42 -0.17
CA PRO A 152 4.51 23.11 0.47
C PRO A 152 3.46 22.79 1.55
N SER A 153 2.85 23.81 2.17
CA SER A 153 1.81 23.64 3.21
C SER A 153 0.40 23.41 2.65
N VAL A 154 0.12 23.82 1.40
CA VAL A 154 -1.24 23.79 0.84
C VAL A 154 -1.86 22.39 0.78
N PRO A 155 -1.19 21.34 0.30
CA PRO A 155 -1.79 20.00 0.28
C PRO A 155 -2.16 19.49 1.68
N PHE A 156 -1.42 19.87 2.72
CA PHE A 156 -1.71 19.48 4.11
C PHE A 156 -2.92 20.24 4.68
N TYR A 157 -3.10 21.53 4.34
CA TYR A 157 -4.34 22.25 4.64
C TYR A 157 -5.53 21.63 3.90
N ALA A 158 -5.38 21.30 2.62
CA ALA A 158 -6.45 20.71 1.81
C ALA A 158 -6.86 19.33 2.36
N ASP A 159 -5.90 18.50 2.76
CA ASP A 159 -6.19 17.23 3.41
C ASP A 159 -6.91 17.42 4.76
N ALA A 160 -6.45 18.32 5.60
CA ALA A 160 -7.12 18.61 6.88
C ALA A 160 -8.59 18.99 6.68
N VAL A 161 -8.89 19.82 5.68
CA VAL A 161 -10.27 20.20 5.30
C VAL A 161 -11.04 18.98 4.77
N ALA A 162 -10.43 18.17 3.90
CA ALA A 162 -11.04 16.95 3.38
C ALA A 162 -11.39 15.96 4.50
N MET A 163 -10.49 15.76 5.48
CA MET A 163 -10.74 14.91 6.64
C MET A 163 -11.88 15.44 7.51
N LEU A 164 -11.90 16.73 7.83
CA LEU A 164 -12.98 17.33 8.62
C LEU A 164 -14.33 17.23 7.90
N THR A 165 -14.38 17.56 6.61
CA THR A 165 -15.62 17.48 5.83
C THR A 165 -16.11 16.05 5.66
N SER A 166 -15.21 15.07 5.60
CA SER A 166 -15.55 13.65 5.53
C SER A 166 -16.24 13.13 6.79
N THR A 167 -16.16 13.85 7.93
CA THR A 167 -16.83 13.47 9.18
C THR A 167 -18.32 13.82 9.16
N ILE A 168 -18.75 14.80 8.35
CA ILE A 168 -20.15 15.28 8.33
C ILE A 168 -21.15 14.15 8.06
N PRO A 169 -20.98 13.29 7.04
CA PRO A 169 -21.88 12.17 6.81
C PRO A 169 -21.90 11.14 7.93
N LEU A 170 -20.87 11.10 8.78
CA LEU A 170 -20.74 10.13 9.87
C LEU A 170 -21.50 10.53 11.14
N THR A 171 -21.80 11.82 11.32
CA THR A 171 -22.42 12.34 12.55
C THR A 171 -23.86 11.83 12.79
N GLY A 172 -24.57 11.40 11.74
CA GLY A 172 -25.91 10.79 11.82
C GLY A 172 -25.91 9.26 11.84
N PHE A 173 -24.74 8.64 11.71
CA PHE A 173 -24.65 7.21 11.46
C PHE A 173 -24.40 6.45 12.76
N ARG A 174 -25.45 5.86 13.34
CA ARG A 174 -25.40 4.89 14.44
C ARG A 174 -25.63 3.49 13.88
N ALA A 175 -24.63 2.90 13.22
CA ALA A 175 -24.68 1.48 12.90
C ALA A 175 -24.59 0.70 14.22
N LYS A 176 -25.67 0.00 14.61
CA LYS A 176 -25.62 -0.92 15.73
C LYS A 176 -24.47 -1.88 15.54
N VAL A 177 -23.63 -1.98 16.56
CA VAL A 177 -22.66 -3.08 16.68
C VAL A 177 -23.52 -4.35 16.64
N ARG A 178 -23.45 -5.09 15.52
CA ARG A 178 -24.09 -6.39 15.44
C ARG A 178 -23.33 -7.27 16.42
N GLU A 179 -23.98 -7.76 17.46
CA GLU A 179 -23.41 -8.81 18.31
C GLU A 179 -22.99 -9.97 17.40
N GLN A 180 -21.73 -9.96 16.99
CA GLN A 180 -21.17 -11.14 16.36
C GLN A 180 -20.99 -12.18 17.46
N PRO A 181 -21.36 -13.44 17.22
CA PRO A 181 -21.03 -14.52 18.14
C PRO A 181 -19.54 -14.39 18.48
N GLU A 182 -19.21 -14.50 19.76
CA GLU A 182 -17.82 -14.46 20.23
C GLU A 182 -16.99 -15.47 19.44
N THR A 183 -16.46 -15.05 18.30
CA THR A 183 -15.44 -15.85 17.62
C THR A 183 -14.24 -15.88 18.56
N PRO A 184 -13.78 -17.05 18.97
CA PRO A 184 -12.66 -17.17 19.90
C PRO A 184 -11.53 -16.26 19.42
N ARG A 185 -10.97 -15.45 20.32
CA ARG A 185 -9.84 -14.56 20.06
C ARG A 185 -8.69 -15.40 19.53
N THR A 186 -8.69 -15.62 18.23
CA THR A 186 -7.71 -16.48 17.57
C THR A 186 -6.42 -15.74 17.47
N SER A 187 -5.41 -16.28 18.11
CA SER A 187 -4.07 -15.76 18.13
C SER A 187 -3.55 -15.61 16.68
N MET A 188 -2.98 -14.44 16.33
CA MET A 188 -2.25 -14.23 15.07
C MET A 188 -1.23 -15.34 14.83
N TRP A 189 -0.64 -15.89 15.91
CA TRP A 189 0.28 -17.01 15.85
C TRP A 189 -0.32 -18.29 15.28
N GLU A 190 -1.62 -18.54 15.46
CA GLU A 190 -2.29 -19.68 14.82
C GLU A 190 -2.38 -19.48 13.32
N GLY A 191 -2.71 -18.27 12.87
CA GLY A 191 -2.70 -17.93 11.45
C GLY A 191 -1.30 -18.06 10.83
N VAL A 192 -0.26 -17.59 11.52
CA VAL A 192 1.12 -17.78 11.11
C VAL A 192 1.50 -19.25 11.05
N LYS A 193 1.17 -20.03 12.10
CA LYS A 193 1.43 -21.49 12.11
C LYS A 193 0.76 -22.18 10.92
N LEU A 194 -0.49 -21.83 10.60
CA LEU A 194 -1.22 -22.40 9.46
C LEU A 194 -0.57 -22.03 8.12
N LEU A 195 -0.14 -20.75 7.95
CA LEU A 195 0.58 -20.30 6.75
C LEU A 195 1.87 -21.08 6.53
N PHE A 196 2.60 -21.39 7.60
CA PHE A 196 3.87 -22.14 7.51
C PHE A 196 3.71 -23.66 7.57
N ALA A 197 2.57 -24.19 8.00
CA ALA A 197 2.27 -25.61 7.98
C ALA A 197 1.96 -26.13 6.57
N ASP A 198 1.14 -25.41 5.79
CA ASP A 198 0.90 -25.78 4.39
C ASP A 198 2.06 -25.26 3.52
N ARG A 199 2.74 -26.20 2.82
CA ARG A 199 3.87 -25.88 1.94
C ARG A 199 3.49 -24.86 0.84
N ARG A 200 2.26 -24.92 0.32
CA ARG A 200 1.78 -24.06 -0.76
C ARG A 200 1.59 -22.62 -0.27
N LEU A 201 0.92 -22.46 0.88
CA LEU A 201 0.73 -21.16 1.51
C LEU A 201 2.06 -20.56 1.96
N ARG A 202 2.97 -21.38 2.50
CA ARG A 202 4.31 -20.97 2.91
C ARG A 202 5.11 -20.40 1.73
N VAL A 203 5.19 -21.13 0.61
CA VAL A 203 5.91 -20.66 -0.59
C VAL A 203 5.28 -19.37 -1.10
N LEU A 204 3.96 -19.30 -1.17
CA LEU A 204 3.24 -18.13 -1.65
C LEU A 204 3.47 -16.90 -0.75
N VAL A 205 3.39 -17.04 0.58
CA VAL A 205 3.62 -15.91 1.50
C VAL A 205 5.08 -15.44 1.46
N LEU A 206 6.04 -16.36 1.32
CA LEU A 206 7.46 -15.99 1.19
C LEU A 206 7.72 -15.18 -0.09
N ILE A 207 7.15 -15.60 -1.23
CA ILE A 207 7.22 -14.83 -2.48
C ILE A 207 6.66 -13.43 -2.26
N VAL A 208 5.40 -13.33 -1.83
CA VAL A 208 4.69 -12.06 -1.77
C VAL A 208 5.27 -11.12 -0.72
N SER A 209 5.69 -11.63 0.44
CA SER A 209 6.37 -10.80 1.46
C SER A 209 7.73 -10.30 0.97
N SER A 210 8.50 -11.12 0.24
CA SER A 210 9.75 -10.66 -0.37
C SER A 210 9.48 -9.56 -1.39
N LEU A 211 8.47 -9.73 -2.27
CA LEU A 211 8.09 -8.71 -3.24
C LEU A 211 7.66 -7.41 -2.56
N ALA A 212 6.87 -7.49 -1.49
CA ALA A 212 6.43 -6.32 -0.71
C ALA A 212 7.61 -5.60 -0.03
N GLY A 213 8.58 -6.33 0.50
CA GLY A 213 9.80 -5.75 1.06
C GLY A 213 10.63 -5.03 0.00
N LEU A 214 10.79 -5.62 -1.19
CA LEU A 214 11.52 -5.02 -2.30
C LEU A 214 10.79 -3.79 -2.87
N GLN A 215 9.45 -3.82 -2.90
CA GLN A 215 8.65 -2.63 -3.21
C GLN A 215 8.81 -1.55 -2.14
N GLY A 216 8.93 -1.93 -0.86
CA GLY A 216 9.29 -1.01 0.22
C GLY A 216 10.64 -0.32 -0.02
N MET A 217 11.63 -1.04 -0.57
CA MET A 217 12.91 -0.44 -0.96
C MET A 217 12.73 0.63 -2.05
N GLU A 218 11.88 0.38 -3.01
CA GLU A 218 11.54 1.36 -4.04
C GLU A 218 10.91 2.61 -3.43
N THR A 219 9.82 2.45 -2.67
CA THR A 219 9.09 3.58 -2.09
C THR A 219 9.97 4.43 -1.16
N GLY A 220 10.91 3.82 -0.46
CA GLY A 220 11.85 4.51 0.43
C GLY A 220 12.77 5.50 -0.27
N VAL A 221 13.05 5.35 -1.57
CA VAL A 221 13.99 6.19 -2.31
C VAL A 221 13.43 6.77 -3.61
N LEU A 222 12.21 6.41 -4.02
CA LEU A 222 11.62 6.77 -5.31
C LEU A 222 11.60 8.27 -5.55
N VAL A 223 11.19 9.06 -4.55
CA VAL A 223 11.13 10.52 -4.68
C VAL A 223 12.52 11.13 -4.93
N LEU A 224 13.55 10.64 -4.25
CA LEU A 224 14.94 11.07 -4.46
C LEU A 224 15.43 10.70 -5.86
N LEU A 225 15.17 9.45 -6.30
CA LEU A 225 15.50 9.03 -7.65
C LEU A 225 14.82 9.89 -8.70
N ALA A 226 13.51 10.10 -8.56
CA ALA A 226 12.72 10.87 -9.51
C ALA A 226 13.21 12.32 -9.61
N THR A 227 13.39 12.99 -8.47
CA THR A 227 13.69 14.43 -8.45
C THR A 227 15.17 14.75 -8.66
N THR A 228 16.09 13.88 -8.20
CA THR A 228 17.53 14.20 -8.27
C THR A 228 18.24 13.50 -9.43
N LEU A 229 17.87 12.26 -9.79
CA LEU A 229 18.57 11.51 -10.84
C LEU A 229 17.83 11.48 -12.18
N TRP A 230 16.50 11.44 -12.16
CA TRP A 230 15.72 11.34 -13.40
C TRP A 230 15.19 12.68 -13.90
N GLY A 231 15.42 13.77 -13.15
CA GLY A 231 15.03 15.12 -13.55
C GLY A 231 13.51 15.33 -13.58
N VAL A 232 12.75 14.58 -12.80
CA VAL A 232 11.31 14.80 -12.66
C VAL A 232 11.08 16.04 -11.83
N HIS A 233 10.46 17.05 -12.42
CA HIS A 233 10.13 18.29 -11.71
C HIS A 233 9.18 18.02 -10.55
N THR A 234 9.34 18.73 -9.45
CA THR A 234 8.54 18.54 -8.21
C THR A 234 7.03 18.50 -8.49
N GLY A 235 6.51 19.45 -9.28
CA GLY A 235 5.09 19.49 -9.65
C GLY A 235 4.65 18.35 -10.58
N ALA A 236 5.57 17.65 -11.24
CA ALA A 236 5.30 16.52 -12.11
C ALA A 236 5.47 15.14 -11.41
N TYR A 237 5.96 15.12 -10.18
CA TYR A 237 6.17 13.87 -9.45
C TYR A 237 4.88 13.06 -9.28
N GLY A 238 3.74 13.72 -9.06
CA GLY A 238 2.44 13.06 -9.01
C GLY A 238 2.02 12.41 -10.33
N ILE A 239 2.37 13.01 -11.46
CA ILE A 239 2.16 12.40 -12.78
C ILE A 239 3.03 11.15 -12.92
N PHE A 240 4.29 11.23 -12.46
CA PHE A 240 5.17 10.06 -12.44
C PHE A 240 4.59 8.92 -11.60
N LEU A 241 4.05 9.20 -10.40
CA LEU A 241 3.34 8.20 -9.59
C LEU A 241 2.11 7.61 -10.29
N ALA A 242 1.33 8.47 -10.96
CA ALA A 242 0.15 8.05 -11.72
C ALA A 242 0.48 7.08 -12.87
N VAL A 243 1.67 7.18 -13.48
CA VAL A 243 2.14 6.24 -14.51
C VAL A 243 2.22 4.82 -13.93
N GLY A 244 2.79 4.65 -12.75
CA GLY A 244 2.82 3.35 -12.06
C GLY A 244 1.43 2.84 -11.67
N ALA A 245 0.56 3.74 -11.19
CA ALA A 245 -0.82 3.41 -10.83
C ALA A 245 -1.64 2.96 -12.04
N VAL A 246 -1.50 3.64 -13.19
CA VAL A 246 -2.12 3.19 -14.46
C VAL A 246 -1.60 1.82 -14.86
N GLY A 247 -0.30 1.58 -14.75
CA GLY A 247 0.28 0.26 -14.97
C GLY A 247 -0.35 -0.82 -14.09
N ASN A 248 -0.48 -0.55 -12.80
CA ASN A 248 -1.09 -1.47 -11.84
C ASN A 248 -2.55 -1.80 -12.20
N LEU A 249 -3.33 -0.80 -12.56
CA LEU A 249 -4.71 -0.97 -13.02
C LEU A 249 -4.78 -1.84 -14.28
N VAL A 250 -3.97 -1.53 -15.29
CA VAL A 250 -3.89 -2.32 -16.54
C VAL A 250 -3.51 -3.76 -16.22
N GLY A 251 -2.48 -3.99 -15.39
CA GLY A 251 -2.05 -5.31 -14.97
C GLY A 251 -3.17 -6.11 -14.29
N SER A 252 -3.91 -5.46 -13.40
CA SER A 252 -5.04 -6.09 -12.70
C SER A 252 -6.15 -6.52 -13.67
N VAL A 253 -6.49 -5.67 -14.64
CA VAL A 253 -7.55 -5.95 -15.64
C VAL A 253 -7.16 -7.10 -16.57
N VAL A 254 -5.92 -7.16 -17.02
CA VAL A 254 -5.48 -8.19 -17.97
C VAL A 254 -5.15 -9.54 -17.34
N THR A 255 -5.17 -9.62 -16.00
CA THR A 255 -4.75 -10.82 -15.24
C THR A 255 -5.46 -12.09 -15.70
N GLU A 256 -6.78 -12.03 -15.92
CA GLU A 256 -7.57 -13.20 -16.33
C GLU A 256 -7.04 -13.81 -17.63
N ARG A 257 -6.70 -12.97 -18.61
CA ARG A 257 -6.15 -13.43 -19.89
C ARG A 257 -4.80 -14.13 -19.73
N PHE A 258 -3.92 -13.57 -18.89
CA PHE A 258 -2.61 -14.15 -18.61
C PHE A 258 -2.73 -15.47 -17.84
N VAL A 259 -3.59 -15.53 -16.84
CA VAL A 259 -3.84 -16.75 -16.08
C VAL A 259 -4.48 -17.84 -16.96
N GLY A 260 -5.42 -17.48 -17.82
CA GLY A 260 -6.04 -18.41 -18.77
C GLY A 260 -5.05 -19.01 -19.77
N ARG A 261 -4.03 -18.23 -20.20
CA ARG A 261 -3.04 -18.67 -21.17
C ARG A 261 -1.84 -19.41 -20.53
N PHE A 262 -1.34 -18.95 -19.40
CA PHE A 262 -0.07 -19.41 -18.82
C PHE A 262 -0.25 -20.13 -17.47
N GLY A 263 -1.43 -20.03 -16.87
CA GLY A 263 -1.71 -20.53 -15.52
C GLY A 263 -1.21 -19.58 -14.41
N SER A 264 -1.78 -19.74 -13.21
CA SER A 264 -1.53 -18.83 -12.08
C SER A 264 -0.07 -18.81 -11.62
N ALA A 265 0.59 -19.98 -11.54
CA ALA A 265 2.00 -20.05 -11.10
C ALA A 265 2.93 -19.32 -12.07
N SER A 266 2.80 -19.59 -13.36
CA SER A 266 3.64 -18.95 -14.40
C SER A 266 3.42 -17.45 -14.45
N THR A 267 2.16 -17.00 -14.30
CA THR A 267 1.83 -15.57 -14.28
C THR A 267 2.44 -14.87 -13.07
N LEU A 268 2.39 -15.47 -11.88
CA LEU A 268 2.99 -14.90 -10.66
C LEU A 268 4.52 -14.82 -10.77
N ILE A 269 5.18 -15.89 -11.19
CA ILE A 269 6.64 -15.89 -11.36
C ILE A 269 7.06 -14.94 -12.47
N GLY A 270 6.36 -14.97 -13.60
CA GLY A 270 6.62 -14.07 -14.73
C GLY A 270 6.47 -12.59 -14.34
N SER A 271 5.44 -12.24 -13.58
CA SER A 271 5.26 -10.88 -13.06
C SER A 271 6.40 -10.47 -12.14
N ALA A 272 6.87 -11.37 -11.26
CA ALA A 272 8.02 -11.10 -10.40
C ALA A 272 9.32 -10.87 -11.20
N VAL A 273 9.57 -11.67 -12.24
CA VAL A 273 10.75 -11.48 -13.12
C VAL A 273 10.65 -10.15 -13.88
N VAL A 274 9.48 -9.84 -14.45
CA VAL A 274 9.27 -8.58 -15.19
C VAL A 274 9.44 -7.38 -14.25
N SER A 275 8.92 -7.44 -13.01
CA SER A 275 9.16 -6.39 -12.00
C SER A 275 10.64 -6.23 -11.70
N GLY A 276 11.38 -7.35 -11.53
CA GLY A 276 12.82 -7.32 -11.29
C GLY A 276 13.59 -6.66 -12.44
N VAL A 277 13.25 -7.00 -13.68
CA VAL A 277 13.85 -6.37 -14.87
C VAL A 277 13.49 -4.88 -14.92
N ALA A 278 12.25 -4.50 -14.63
CA ALA A 278 11.85 -3.10 -14.58
C ALA A 278 12.66 -2.31 -13.55
N TYR A 279 12.91 -2.85 -12.35
CA TYR A 279 13.80 -2.23 -11.36
C TYR A 279 15.24 -2.07 -11.90
N LEU A 280 15.79 -3.06 -12.60
CA LEU A 280 17.13 -2.95 -13.19
C LEU A 280 17.18 -1.83 -14.25
N VAL A 281 16.15 -1.72 -15.09
CA VAL A 281 16.03 -0.63 -16.08
C VAL A 281 15.92 0.72 -15.38
N MET A 282 15.11 0.83 -14.31
CA MET A 282 15.00 2.05 -13.50
C MET A 282 16.35 2.42 -12.86
N ALA A 283 17.10 1.45 -12.33
CA ALA A 283 18.43 1.67 -11.76
C ALA A 283 19.43 2.19 -12.81
N ALA A 284 19.33 1.71 -14.05
CA ALA A 284 20.16 2.15 -15.17
C ALA A 284 19.70 3.48 -15.79
N ALA A 285 18.49 3.94 -15.51
CA ALA A 285 17.92 5.14 -16.10
C ALA A 285 18.70 6.40 -15.70
N HIS A 286 18.95 7.28 -16.69
CA HIS A 286 19.59 8.60 -16.50
C HIS A 286 18.59 9.76 -16.60
N GLY A 287 17.31 9.46 -16.90
CA GLY A 287 16.26 10.43 -17.02
C GLY A 287 14.89 9.78 -16.96
N TRP A 288 13.86 10.60 -16.77
CA TRP A 288 12.46 10.17 -16.68
C TRP A 288 11.97 9.46 -17.96
N GLN A 289 12.58 9.73 -19.12
CA GLN A 289 12.20 9.15 -20.41
C GLN A 289 12.34 7.63 -20.44
N LEU A 290 13.30 7.07 -19.69
CA LEU A 290 13.47 5.64 -19.51
C LEU A 290 12.84 5.15 -18.21
N ALA A 291 12.92 5.95 -17.14
CA ALA A 291 12.39 5.59 -15.84
C ALA A 291 10.85 5.44 -15.84
N ALA A 292 10.11 6.35 -16.51
CA ALA A 292 8.65 6.32 -16.52
C ALA A 292 8.05 5.12 -17.26
N PRO A 293 8.51 4.75 -18.49
CA PRO A 293 8.08 3.50 -19.10
C PRO A 293 8.42 2.26 -18.29
N ALA A 294 9.61 2.22 -17.67
CA ALA A 294 9.97 1.10 -16.79
C ALA A 294 9.06 1.04 -15.55
N TYR A 295 8.68 2.19 -14.99
CA TYR A 295 7.76 2.28 -13.87
C TYR A 295 6.32 1.86 -14.26
N LEU A 296 5.89 2.17 -15.48
CA LEU A 296 4.64 1.62 -16.03
C LEU A 296 4.66 0.10 -16.10
N VAL A 297 5.75 -0.48 -16.64
CA VAL A 297 5.91 -1.93 -16.74
C VAL A 297 5.96 -2.58 -15.36
N LEU A 298 6.65 -1.93 -14.40
CA LEU A 298 6.65 -2.36 -12.99
C LEU A 298 5.22 -2.39 -12.44
N GLY A 299 4.46 -1.33 -12.63
CA GLY A 299 3.05 -1.26 -12.23
C GLY A 299 2.21 -2.40 -12.82
N ILE A 300 2.32 -2.65 -14.14
CA ILE A 300 1.61 -3.76 -14.80
C ILE A 300 1.96 -5.09 -14.14
N ALA A 301 3.23 -5.35 -13.91
CA ALA A 301 3.70 -6.59 -13.29
C ALA A 301 3.20 -6.74 -11.85
N VAL A 302 3.24 -5.66 -11.05
CA VAL A 302 2.72 -5.64 -9.67
C VAL A 302 1.21 -5.91 -9.66
N GLY A 303 0.42 -5.28 -10.54
CA GLY A 303 -1.02 -5.51 -10.66
C GLY A 303 -1.36 -6.96 -11.00
N LEU A 304 -0.69 -7.52 -12.01
CA LEU A 304 -0.80 -8.94 -12.36
C LEU A 304 -0.49 -9.85 -11.16
N GLY A 305 0.64 -9.64 -10.52
CA GLY A 305 1.12 -10.48 -9.43
C GLY A 305 0.20 -10.41 -8.20
N SER A 306 -0.31 -9.24 -7.85
CA SER A 306 -1.16 -9.03 -6.68
C SER A 306 -2.50 -9.76 -6.80
N VAL A 307 -3.18 -9.66 -7.95
CA VAL A 307 -4.44 -10.35 -8.21
C VAL A 307 -4.25 -11.87 -8.16
N VAL A 308 -3.20 -12.39 -8.80
CA VAL A 308 -2.89 -13.82 -8.77
C VAL A 308 -2.57 -14.30 -7.36
N ALA A 309 -1.78 -13.55 -6.60
CA ALA A 309 -1.40 -13.91 -5.23
C ALA A 309 -2.61 -13.98 -4.30
N ILE A 310 -3.52 -13.00 -4.37
CA ILE A 310 -4.76 -12.97 -3.59
C ILE A 310 -5.65 -14.16 -3.95
N SER A 311 -5.86 -14.41 -5.25
CA SER A 311 -6.68 -15.52 -5.75
C SER A 311 -6.11 -16.89 -5.36
N LEU A 312 -4.79 -17.10 -5.47
CA LEU A 312 -4.15 -18.34 -5.04
C LEU A 312 -4.30 -18.55 -3.54
N ARG A 313 -4.08 -17.52 -2.72
CA ARG A 313 -4.28 -17.60 -1.28
C ARG A 313 -5.71 -18.02 -0.94
N GLN A 314 -6.71 -17.38 -1.57
CA GLN A 314 -8.12 -17.70 -1.33
C GLN A 314 -8.48 -19.14 -1.71
N ARG A 315 -7.95 -19.63 -2.84
CA ARG A 315 -8.18 -21.02 -3.29
C ARG A 315 -7.49 -22.06 -2.40
N LEU A 316 -6.36 -21.71 -1.81
CA LEU A 316 -5.56 -22.61 -0.97
C LEU A 316 -5.98 -22.61 0.50
N THR A 317 -6.81 -21.65 0.92
CA THR A 317 -7.22 -21.49 2.32
C THR A 317 -8.64 -22.03 2.51
N PRO A 318 -8.87 -23.01 3.42
CA PRO A 318 -10.20 -23.45 3.77
C PRO A 318 -11.07 -22.29 4.28
N PRO A 319 -12.39 -22.27 3.99
CA PRO A 319 -13.27 -21.16 4.38
C PRO A 319 -13.22 -20.82 5.88
N GLU A 320 -13.11 -21.83 6.75
CA GLU A 320 -13.09 -21.70 8.21
C GLU A 320 -11.82 -21.03 8.72
N LEU A 321 -10.74 -21.05 7.93
CA LEU A 321 -9.42 -20.49 8.27
C LEU A 321 -9.15 -19.17 7.56
N MET A 322 -10.03 -18.71 6.67
CA MET A 322 -9.82 -17.55 5.81
C MET A 322 -9.48 -16.28 6.61
N GLY A 323 -10.16 -16.03 7.72
CA GLY A 323 -9.91 -14.86 8.57
C GLY A 323 -8.53 -14.91 9.25
N ARG A 324 -8.15 -16.08 9.79
CA ARG A 324 -6.87 -16.29 10.50
C ARG A 324 -5.68 -16.16 9.54
N VAL A 325 -5.76 -16.87 8.43
CA VAL A 325 -4.74 -16.84 7.36
C VAL A 325 -4.66 -15.45 6.75
N GLY A 326 -5.81 -14.79 6.52
CA GLY A 326 -5.84 -13.42 5.97
C GLY A 326 -5.20 -12.38 6.88
N GLY A 327 -5.42 -12.47 8.20
CA GLY A 327 -4.78 -11.58 9.18
C GLY A 327 -3.27 -11.78 9.24
N ALA A 328 -2.79 -13.03 9.35
CA ALA A 328 -1.38 -13.36 9.35
C ALA A 328 -0.69 -12.97 8.02
N TRP A 329 -1.36 -13.20 6.89
CA TRP A 329 -0.90 -12.77 5.58
C TRP A 329 -0.65 -11.26 5.50
N ARG A 330 -1.66 -10.47 5.90
CA ARG A 330 -1.53 -9.00 5.91
C ARG A 330 -0.37 -8.55 6.79
N GLY A 331 -0.24 -9.10 8.00
CA GLY A 331 0.86 -8.79 8.91
C GLY A 331 2.23 -9.08 8.30
N LEU A 332 2.42 -10.22 7.65
CA LEU A 332 3.70 -10.59 7.04
C LEU A 332 4.00 -9.75 5.78
N VAL A 333 3.02 -9.59 4.90
CA VAL A 333 3.22 -8.87 3.63
C VAL A 333 3.39 -7.37 3.87
N TRP A 334 2.48 -6.74 4.61
CA TRP A 334 2.58 -5.30 4.88
C TRP A 334 3.71 -4.96 5.84
N GLY A 335 4.08 -5.87 6.74
CA GLY A 335 5.22 -5.71 7.63
C GLY A 335 6.58 -5.76 6.93
N ALA A 336 6.66 -6.35 5.74
CA ALA A 336 7.90 -6.37 4.97
C ALA A 336 8.23 -5.01 4.32
N ALA A 337 7.21 -4.22 3.93
CA ALA A 337 7.41 -2.94 3.24
C ALA A 337 8.20 -1.90 4.07
N PRO A 338 7.85 -1.58 5.34
CA PRO A 338 8.64 -0.62 6.13
C PRO A 338 10.08 -1.09 6.39
N VAL A 339 10.29 -2.39 6.51
CA VAL A 339 11.65 -2.95 6.62
C VAL A 339 12.44 -2.66 5.35
N GLY A 340 11.85 -2.93 4.18
CA GLY A 340 12.45 -2.60 2.89
C GLY A 340 12.76 -1.11 2.75
N ALA A 341 11.85 -0.23 3.13
CA ALA A 341 12.05 1.22 3.07
C ALA A 341 13.25 1.67 3.91
N LEU A 342 13.36 1.22 5.18
CA LEU A 342 14.50 1.54 6.05
C LEU A 342 15.83 1.03 5.49
N PHE A 343 15.86 -0.20 4.97
CA PHE A 343 17.06 -0.72 4.31
C PHE A 343 17.46 0.11 3.09
N ALA A 344 16.48 0.59 2.30
CA ALA A 344 16.75 1.39 1.13
C ALA A 344 17.48 2.69 1.46
N GLY A 345 17.07 3.41 2.50
CA GLY A 345 17.73 4.63 2.95
C GLY A 345 19.18 4.38 3.36
N SER A 346 19.42 3.32 4.14
CA SER A 346 20.76 2.93 4.57
C SER A 346 21.66 2.54 3.39
N LEU A 347 21.15 1.73 2.47
CA LEU A 347 21.87 1.32 1.25
C LEU A 347 22.17 2.52 0.34
N ALA A 348 21.21 3.45 0.21
CA ALA A 348 21.40 4.66 -0.59
C ALA A 348 22.46 5.59 0.01
N ALA A 349 22.52 5.68 1.34
CA ALA A 349 23.56 6.45 2.04
C ALA A 349 24.97 5.85 1.85
N LEU A 350 25.08 4.51 1.76
CA LEU A 350 26.35 3.81 1.61
C LEU A 350 26.84 3.75 0.16
N GLY A 351 25.97 3.49 -0.80
CA GLY A 351 26.33 3.17 -2.19
C GLY A 351 25.59 4.00 -3.25
N GLY A 352 24.92 5.08 -2.84
CA GLY A 352 24.16 5.96 -3.74
C GLY A 352 22.75 5.48 -4.03
N LEU A 353 21.92 6.39 -4.54
CA LEU A 353 20.47 6.19 -4.72
C LEU A 353 20.09 5.02 -5.64
N ARG A 354 20.96 4.62 -6.55
CA ARG A 354 20.72 3.52 -7.48
C ARG A 354 20.86 2.14 -6.84
N LEU A 355 21.66 2.02 -5.78
CA LEU A 355 21.98 0.74 -5.14
C LEU A 355 20.74 0.00 -4.61
N PRO A 356 19.81 0.65 -3.88
CA PRO A 356 18.59 -0.02 -3.39
C PRO A 356 17.74 -0.62 -4.52
N ILE A 357 17.52 0.15 -5.60
CA ILE A 357 16.69 -0.29 -6.73
C ILE A 357 17.38 -1.40 -7.53
N LEU A 358 18.70 -1.31 -7.72
CA LEU A 358 19.48 -2.37 -8.35
C LEU A 358 19.39 -3.67 -7.55
N LEU A 359 19.59 -3.60 -6.23
CA LEU A 359 19.46 -4.76 -5.36
C LEU A 359 18.03 -5.30 -5.34
N ALA A 360 17.00 -4.42 -5.33
CA ALA A 360 15.61 -4.84 -5.44
C ALA A 360 15.38 -5.65 -6.71
N GLY A 361 15.88 -5.19 -7.85
CA GLY A 361 15.76 -5.90 -9.14
C GLY A 361 16.44 -7.26 -9.14
N VAL A 362 17.69 -7.32 -8.70
CA VAL A 362 18.48 -8.57 -8.62
C VAL A 362 17.81 -9.56 -7.65
N LEU A 363 17.52 -9.13 -6.45
CA LEU A 363 16.90 -9.99 -5.43
C LEU A 363 15.53 -10.48 -5.86
N GLN A 364 14.74 -9.66 -6.55
CA GLN A 364 13.43 -10.08 -7.04
C GLN A 364 13.52 -11.19 -8.07
N ILE A 365 14.47 -11.11 -9.01
CA ILE A 365 14.72 -12.16 -9.99
C ILE A 365 15.23 -13.43 -9.29
N LEU A 366 16.14 -13.30 -8.33
CA LEU A 366 16.65 -14.43 -7.57
C LEU A 366 15.55 -15.13 -6.74
N VAL A 367 14.68 -14.36 -6.08
CA VAL A 367 13.54 -14.90 -5.34
C VAL A 367 12.56 -15.61 -6.28
N ALA A 368 12.26 -15.01 -7.45
CA ALA A 368 11.42 -15.63 -8.45
C ALA A 368 12.03 -16.97 -8.95
N ALA A 369 13.31 -17.00 -9.26
CA ALA A 369 14.01 -18.20 -9.70
C ALA A 369 14.06 -19.29 -8.62
N ALA A 370 14.41 -18.94 -7.38
CA ALA A 370 14.52 -19.88 -6.27
C ALA A 370 13.17 -20.50 -5.88
N LEU A 371 12.09 -19.74 -5.95
CA LEU A 371 10.77 -20.16 -5.52
C LEU A 371 9.86 -20.64 -6.66
N ALA A 372 10.30 -20.52 -7.92
CA ALA A 372 9.54 -21.03 -9.08
C ALA A 372 9.30 -22.54 -8.96
N HIS A 373 10.37 -23.35 -8.83
CA HIS A 373 10.23 -24.80 -8.74
C HIS A 373 9.36 -25.28 -7.55
N PRO A 374 9.58 -24.80 -6.32
CA PRO A 374 8.69 -25.08 -5.19
C PRO A 374 7.23 -24.72 -5.45
N LEU A 375 6.95 -23.58 -6.08
CA LEU A 375 5.58 -23.14 -6.37
C LEU A 375 4.90 -24.05 -7.40
N PHE A 376 5.55 -24.33 -8.52
CA PHE A 376 5.00 -25.21 -9.57
C PHE A 376 4.71 -26.61 -9.02
N ARG A 377 5.65 -27.18 -8.25
CA ARG A 377 5.50 -28.49 -7.64
C ARG A 377 4.31 -28.52 -6.67
N SER A 378 4.20 -27.52 -5.81
CA SER A 378 3.15 -27.44 -4.79
C SER A 378 1.73 -27.34 -5.39
N ILE A 379 1.59 -26.63 -6.52
CA ILE A 379 0.29 -26.51 -7.22
C ILE A 379 -0.07 -27.82 -7.94
N ARG A 380 0.89 -28.50 -8.56
CA ARG A 380 0.65 -29.81 -9.22
C ARG A 380 0.24 -30.89 -8.21
N GLU A 381 0.94 -30.99 -7.09
CA GLU A 381 0.60 -31.96 -6.01
C GLU A 381 -0.80 -31.69 -5.44
N GLY A 382 -1.24 -30.45 -5.39
CA GLY A 382 -2.58 -30.07 -4.97
C GLY A 382 -3.68 -30.50 -5.96
N ALA A 383 -3.42 -30.34 -7.26
CA ALA A 383 -4.36 -30.76 -8.29
C ALA A 383 -4.55 -32.28 -8.33
N GLN A 384 -3.47 -33.04 -8.10
CA GLN A 384 -3.52 -34.53 -8.05
C GLN A 384 -4.24 -35.09 -6.82
N ARG A 385 -4.34 -34.33 -5.72
CA ARG A 385 -5.09 -34.77 -4.52
C ARG A 385 -6.58 -34.42 -4.59
N ALA A 386 -6.97 -33.54 -5.50
CA ALA A 386 -8.35 -33.11 -5.69
C ALA A 386 -9.06 -33.87 -6.83
N ALA A 387 -8.30 -34.58 -7.68
CA ALA A 387 -8.75 -35.53 -8.70
C ALA A 387 -8.80 -36.96 -8.12
#